data_e93c6195cd128dd12924746b4167f789
#
_entry.id   e93c6195cd128dd12924746b4167f789
#
_cell.length_a   1.000
_cell.length_b   1.000
_cell.length_c   1.000
_cell.angle_alpha   90.00
_cell.angle_beta   90.00
_cell.angle_gamma   90.00
#
_symmetry.space_group_name_H-M   'P 1'
#
loop_
_entity.id
_entity.type
_entity.pdbx_description
1 polymer ?
#
loop_
_entity_poly.entity_id
_entity_poly.type
_entity_poly.pdbx_seq_one_letter_code
_entity_poly.pdbx_strand_id
1 'polypeptide(L)'
;TYKMPGFVRSDMTAIIMQHTAHHSAATPKEALQKAVKAGVDVQFADYSHEEYRRLMKEMLADGSITMEELDTSTARVLRVKDMLGLFENPYVDETLESKVVHCKEHQDKALEIAQKTVVLLKNENNMLPLSRSIRKIAVLGPNANLPVMGDYCMEPDYHAVTLLEGIREVLGVPAENVETAANASLPEI
;
A
#
# COMPACT_ATOMS: atom_id res chain seq x y z
N THR A 1 25.64 1.68 1.76
CA THR A 1 24.79 1.20 2.85
C THR A 1 23.92 2.35 3.29
N TYR A 2 22.60 2.24 3.16
CA TYR A 2 21.66 3.24 3.64
C TYR A 2 21.70 3.28 5.16
N LYS A 3 22.05 4.43 5.74
CA LYS A 3 22.00 4.66 7.19
C LYS A 3 20.57 4.99 7.60
N MET A 4 19.70 3.97 7.61
CA MET A 4 18.31 4.15 8.03
C MET A 4 18.25 4.16 9.56
N PRO A 5 17.67 5.20 10.20
CA PRO A 5 17.59 5.27 11.66
C PRO A 5 16.50 4.38 12.27
N GLY A 6 15.65 3.78 11.45
CA GLY A 6 14.52 2.95 11.86
C GLY A 6 14.88 1.47 12.06
N PHE A 7 13.85 0.64 12.11
CA PHE A 7 13.93 -0.81 12.13
C PHE A 7 13.37 -1.40 10.84
N VAL A 8 13.68 -2.67 10.57
CA VAL A 8 13.18 -3.42 9.41
C VAL A 8 12.09 -4.37 9.88
N ARG A 9 10.91 -4.26 9.26
CA ARG A 9 9.80 -5.21 9.43
C ARG A 9 9.67 -6.06 8.17
N SER A 10 9.43 -7.36 8.33
CA SER A 10 9.09 -8.21 7.18
C SER A 10 7.73 -7.86 6.61
N ASP A 11 7.50 -8.21 5.36
CA ASP A 11 6.14 -8.34 4.83
C ASP A 11 5.45 -9.57 5.45
N MET A 12 4.13 -9.66 5.29
CA MET A 12 3.34 -10.74 5.86
C MET A 12 3.82 -12.10 5.35
N THR A 13 4.14 -13.00 6.26
CA THR A 13 4.63 -14.36 6.02
C THR A 13 5.92 -14.47 5.18
N ALA A 14 6.62 -13.35 4.91
CA ALA A 14 7.78 -13.35 4.02
C ALA A 14 8.98 -14.15 4.57
N ILE A 15 9.13 -14.25 5.89
CA ILE A 15 10.21 -15.03 6.52
C ILE A 15 9.92 -16.51 6.36
N ILE A 16 8.71 -16.98 6.72
CA ILE A 16 8.37 -18.40 6.65
C ILE A 16 8.30 -18.89 5.20
N MET A 17 8.00 -18.04 4.23
CA MET A 17 8.00 -18.36 2.80
C MET A 17 9.39 -18.75 2.28
N GLN A 18 10.48 -18.35 2.94
CA GLN A 18 11.81 -18.85 2.60
C GLN A 18 11.92 -20.37 2.76
N HIS A 19 11.15 -20.95 3.71
CA HIS A 19 11.05 -22.39 3.89
C HIS A 19 9.93 -22.99 3.04
N THR A 20 8.70 -22.45 3.10
CA THR A 20 7.50 -23.09 2.56
C THR A 20 7.32 -22.91 1.05
N ALA A 21 7.81 -21.82 0.48
CA ALA A 21 7.59 -21.48 -0.94
C ALA A 21 8.90 -21.37 -1.73
N HIS A 22 9.90 -20.67 -1.25
CA HIS A 22 11.14 -20.43 -1.99
C HIS A 22 12.21 -21.52 -1.76
N HIS A 23 12.03 -22.37 -0.75
CA HIS A 23 12.95 -23.46 -0.39
C HIS A 23 14.41 -23.00 -0.23
N SER A 24 14.61 -21.74 0.13
CA SER A 24 15.94 -21.16 0.43
C SER A 24 16.40 -21.44 1.87
N ALA A 25 15.50 -21.92 2.71
CA ALA A 25 15.76 -22.41 4.07
C ALA A 25 15.19 -23.82 4.25
N ALA A 26 15.95 -24.73 4.84
CA ALA A 26 15.53 -26.12 5.04
C ALA A 26 14.48 -26.26 6.16
N THR A 27 14.48 -25.34 7.13
CA THR A 27 13.56 -25.36 8.27
C THR A 27 13.02 -23.97 8.59
N PRO A 28 11.86 -23.88 9.31
CA PRO A 28 11.38 -22.62 9.84
C PRO A 28 12.40 -21.87 10.71
N LYS A 29 13.16 -22.59 11.51
CA LYS A 29 14.23 -22.04 12.35
C LYS A 29 15.33 -21.39 11.51
N GLU A 30 15.76 -22.06 10.44
CA GLU A 30 16.78 -21.52 9.52
C GLU A 30 16.26 -20.26 8.78
N ALA A 31 15.00 -20.26 8.38
CA ALA A 31 14.38 -19.08 7.77
C ALA A 31 14.40 -17.86 8.71
N LEU A 32 14.03 -18.08 9.97
CA LEU A 32 14.07 -17.04 10.99
C LEU A 32 15.52 -16.58 11.30
N GLN A 33 16.46 -17.51 11.41
CA GLN A 33 17.87 -17.19 11.61
C GLN A 33 18.42 -16.30 10.49
N LYS A 34 18.16 -16.66 9.24
CA LYS A 34 18.57 -15.86 8.07
C LYS A 34 18.00 -14.45 8.11
N ALA A 35 16.72 -14.31 8.48
CA ALA A 35 16.07 -13.00 8.60
C ALA A 35 16.71 -12.14 9.71
N VAL A 36 16.94 -12.71 10.90
CA VAL A 36 17.60 -12.01 12.02
C VAL A 36 19.02 -11.58 11.63
N LYS A 37 19.80 -12.47 11.04
CA LYS A 37 21.17 -12.18 10.56
C LYS A 37 21.20 -11.11 9.45
N ALA A 38 20.16 -11.04 8.63
CA ALA A 38 20.00 -9.99 7.62
C ALA A 38 19.56 -8.64 8.19
N GLY A 39 19.19 -8.58 9.47
CA GLY A 39 18.78 -7.35 10.16
C GLY A 39 17.28 -7.07 10.09
N VAL A 40 16.45 -8.09 9.90
CA VAL A 40 15.00 -7.99 10.10
C VAL A 40 14.73 -7.98 11.60
N ASP A 41 14.11 -6.91 12.08
CA ASP A 41 13.89 -6.66 13.50
C ASP A 41 12.52 -7.13 13.98
N VAL A 42 11.51 -7.07 13.11
CA VAL A 42 10.12 -7.41 13.43
C VAL A 42 9.54 -8.32 12.36
N GLN A 43 9.02 -9.46 12.77
CA GLN A 43 8.28 -10.38 11.90
C GLN A 43 6.81 -9.95 11.77
N PHE A 44 6.18 -10.26 10.62
CA PHE A 44 4.76 -9.99 10.40
C PHE A 44 4.00 -11.25 10.02
N ALA A 45 3.28 -11.82 11.01
CA ALA A 45 2.43 -13.01 10.87
C ALA A 45 3.18 -14.25 10.31
N ASP A 46 4.50 -14.33 10.50
CA ASP A 46 5.30 -15.49 10.09
C ASP A 46 5.14 -16.66 11.07
N TYR A 47 5.21 -16.35 12.37
CA TYR A 47 5.15 -17.31 13.48
C TYR A 47 4.20 -16.81 14.54
N SER A 48 3.52 -17.75 15.25
CA SER A 48 2.84 -17.40 16.48
C SER A 48 3.82 -16.85 17.52
N HIS A 49 3.33 -16.09 18.51
CA HIS A 49 4.18 -15.58 19.60
C HIS A 49 4.91 -16.70 20.34
N GLU A 50 4.26 -17.83 20.54
CA GLU A 50 4.83 -18.99 21.23
C GLU A 50 5.94 -19.62 20.40
N GLU A 51 5.67 -19.86 19.11
CA GLU A 51 6.64 -20.45 18.19
C GLU A 51 7.86 -19.54 18.00
N TYR A 52 7.65 -18.25 17.79
CA TYR A 52 8.73 -17.27 17.68
C TYR A 52 9.63 -17.28 18.91
N ARG A 53 9.04 -17.22 20.12
CA ARG A 53 9.78 -17.28 21.37
C ARG A 53 10.59 -18.58 21.52
N ARG A 54 9.98 -19.71 21.16
CA ARG A 54 10.65 -21.01 21.22
C ARG A 54 11.86 -21.03 20.31
N LEU A 55 11.69 -20.65 19.05
CA LEU A 55 12.77 -20.60 18.07
C LEU A 55 13.90 -19.63 18.47
N MET A 56 13.56 -18.43 18.94
CA MET A 56 14.54 -17.46 19.41
C MET A 56 15.38 -18.00 20.60
N LYS A 57 14.74 -18.65 21.57
CA LYS A 57 15.44 -19.28 22.71
C LYS A 57 16.37 -20.42 22.26
N GLU A 58 15.91 -21.25 21.33
CA GLU A 58 16.73 -22.32 20.76
C GLU A 58 17.96 -21.78 20.04
N MET A 59 17.78 -20.72 19.22
CA MET A 59 18.88 -20.10 18.49
C MET A 59 19.90 -19.41 19.39
N LEU A 60 19.46 -18.84 20.51
CA LEU A 60 20.35 -18.31 21.53
C LEU A 60 21.12 -19.44 22.23
N ALA A 61 20.45 -20.55 22.57
CA ALA A 61 21.05 -21.66 23.29
C ALA A 61 22.09 -22.41 22.45
N ASP A 62 21.90 -22.54 21.15
CA ASP A 62 22.86 -23.22 20.24
C ASP A 62 23.85 -22.25 19.57
N GLY A 63 23.79 -20.97 19.89
CA GLY A 63 24.69 -19.94 19.36
C GLY A 63 24.40 -19.54 17.90
N SER A 64 23.26 -19.95 17.32
CA SER A 64 22.85 -19.57 15.96
C SER A 64 22.63 -18.06 15.84
N ILE A 65 22.21 -17.41 16.93
CA ILE A 65 22.15 -15.96 17.10
C ILE A 65 22.79 -15.60 18.45
N THR A 66 23.19 -14.33 18.60
CA THR A 66 23.80 -13.82 19.83
C THR A 66 22.83 -12.87 20.55
N MET A 67 23.09 -12.67 21.87
CA MET A 67 22.39 -11.63 22.65
C MET A 67 22.65 -10.24 22.07
N GLU A 68 23.85 -9.96 21.56
CA GLU A 68 24.18 -8.67 20.93
C GLU A 68 23.32 -8.40 19.69
N GLU A 69 23.04 -9.41 18.85
CA GLU A 69 22.15 -9.28 17.69
C GLU A 69 20.72 -9.00 18.14
N LEU A 70 20.23 -9.69 19.18
CA LEU A 70 18.91 -9.47 19.75
C LEU A 70 18.78 -8.08 20.37
N ASP A 71 19.77 -7.65 21.16
CA ASP A 71 19.79 -6.32 21.79
C ASP A 71 19.83 -5.22 20.73
N THR A 72 20.62 -5.40 19.67
CA THR A 72 20.70 -4.47 18.54
C THR A 72 19.34 -4.30 17.85
N SER A 73 18.66 -5.40 17.59
CA SER A 73 17.31 -5.40 16.99
C SER A 73 16.29 -4.71 17.91
N THR A 74 16.29 -5.07 19.19
CA THR A 74 15.42 -4.46 20.20
C THR A 74 15.67 -2.95 20.32
N ALA A 75 16.93 -2.53 20.36
CA ALA A 75 17.30 -1.13 20.46
C ALA A 75 16.80 -0.31 19.25
N ARG A 76 16.79 -0.88 18.03
CA ARG A 76 16.23 -0.18 16.86
C ARG A 76 14.73 0.09 17.01
N VAL A 77 13.97 -0.90 17.49
CA VAL A 77 12.53 -0.75 17.72
C VAL A 77 12.26 0.26 18.84
N LEU A 78 12.98 0.15 19.97
CA LEU A 78 12.82 1.08 21.09
C LEU A 78 13.18 2.51 20.72
N ARG A 79 14.23 2.72 19.92
CA ARG A 79 14.61 4.04 19.41
C ARG A 79 13.49 4.69 18.61
N VAL A 80 12.80 3.96 17.75
CA VAL A 80 11.68 4.51 16.99
C VAL A 80 10.51 4.89 17.90
N LYS A 81 10.23 4.06 18.92
CA LYS A 81 9.22 4.39 19.93
C LYS A 81 9.56 5.67 20.69
N ASP A 82 10.82 5.82 21.07
CA ASP A 82 11.34 7.02 21.74
C ASP A 82 11.24 8.26 20.84
N MET A 83 11.69 8.16 19.59
CA MET A 83 11.57 9.25 18.60
C MET A 83 10.14 9.70 18.35
N LEU A 84 9.17 8.80 18.50
CA LEU A 84 7.74 9.10 18.37
C LEU A 84 7.09 9.59 19.67
N GLY A 85 7.85 9.66 20.79
CA GLY A 85 7.34 10.06 22.09
C GLY A 85 6.36 9.09 22.73
N LEU A 86 6.39 7.81 22.32
CA LEU A 86 5.40 6.81 22.75
C LEU A 86 5.59 6.36 24.22
N PHE A 87 6.70 6.69 24.84
CA PHE A 87 6.93 6.42 26.27
C PHE A 87 6.29 7.50 27.14
N GLU A 88 6.23 8.74 26.65
CA GLU A 88 5.64 9.88 27.33
C GLU A 88 4.14 9.99 27.06
N ASN A 89 3.75 9.80 25.79
CA ASN A 89 2.36 9.88 25.37
C ASN A 89 2.04 8.87 24.27
N PRO A 90 1.60 7.63 24.61
CA PRO A 90 1.26 6.61 23.64
C PRO A 90 -0.12 6.79 22.98
N TYR A 91 -0.91 7.78 23.43
CA TYR A 91 -2.27 8.00 22.95
C TYR A 91 -2.34 9.04 21.85
N VAL A 92 -3.31 8.87 20.97
CA VAL A 92 -3.62 9.85 19.92
C VAL A 92 -4.79 10.72 20.35
N ASP A 93 -4.85 11.93 19.82
CA ASP A 93 -6.01 12.81 19.97
C ASP A 93 -7.09 12.41 18.95
N GLU A 94 -8.10 11.69 19.41
CA GLU A 94 -9.21 11.21 18.57
C GLU A 94 -9.99 12.34 17.89
N THR A 95 -9.92 13.57 18.42
CA THR A 95 -10.58 14.72 17.79
C THR A 95 -9.92 15.18 16.49
N LEU A 96 -8.73 14.68 16.20
CA LEU A 96 -8.02 14.98 14.95
C LEU A 96 -8.55 14.21 13.76
N GLU A 97 -9.20 13.08 13.97
CA GLU A 97 -9.70 12.24 12.87
C GLU A 97 -10.54 13.05 11.88
N SER A 98 -11.60 13.70 12.35
CA SER A 98 -12.51 14.48 11.51
C SER A 98 -11.87 15.71 10.84
N LYS A 99 -10.71 16.16 11.34
CA LYS A 99 -9.97 17.31 10.80
C LYS A 99 -8.91 16.91 9.78
N VAL A 100 -8.36 15.70 9.90
CA VAL A 100 -7.19 15.26 9.13
C VAL A 100 -7.57 14.23 8.08
N VAL A 101 -8.42 13.25 8.44
CA VAL A 101 -8.83 12.20 7.48
C VAL A 101 -9.67 12.83 6.39
N HIS A 102 -9.29 12.56 5.14
CA HIS A 102 -9.97 13.07 3.94
C HIS A 102 -10.13 14.60 3.91
N CYS A 103 -9.25 15.34 4.57
CA CYS A 103 -9.27 16.81 4.52
C CYS A 103 -8.95 17.32 3.11
N LYS A 104 -9.30 18.58 2.84
CA LYS A 104 -9.11 19.18 1.50
C LYS A 104 -7.68 19.11 1.00
N GLU A 105 -6.71 19.31 1.88
CA GLU A 105 -5.28 19.22 1.52
C GLU A 105 -4.90 17.81 1.05
N HIS A 106 -5.41 16.77 1.72
CA HIS A 106 -5.17 15.38 1.33
C HIS A 106 -5.85 15.04 -0.01
N GLN A 107 -7.07 15.53 -0.23
CA GLN A 107 -7.78 15.36 -1.52
C GLN A 107 -7.02 16.03 -2.67
N ASP A 108 -6.54 17.26 -2.48
CA ASP A 108 -5.75 18.00 -3.47
C ASP A 108 -4.44 17.27 -3.79
N LYS A 109 -3.79 16.74 -2.75
CA LYS A 109 -2.57 15.95 -2.93
C LYS A 109 -2.83 14.63 -3.65
N ALA A 110 -3.92 13.96 -3.35
CA ALA A 110 -4.33 12.73 -4.05
C ALA A 110 -4.60 13.02 -5.54
N LEU A 111 -5.30 14.11 -5.85
CA LEU A 111 -5.53 14.54 -7.24
C LEU A 111 -4.22 14.86 -7.97
N GLU A 112 -3.32 15.60 -7.35
CA GLU A 112 -1.99 15.91 -7.92
C GLU A 112 -1.22 14.63 -8.24
N ILE A 113 -1.20 13.66 -7.33
CA ILE A 113 -0.53 12.38 -7.54
C ILE A 113 -1.20 11.61 -8.67
N ALA A 114 -2.53 11.49 -8.68
CA ALA A 114 -3.27 10.80 -9.73
C ALA A 114 -2.97 11.38 -11.12
N GLN A 115 -2.93 12.69 -11.26
CA GLN A 115 -2.57 13.36 -12.51
C GLN A 115 -1.14 13.03 -12.97
N LYS A 116 -0.20 12.90 -12.03
CA LYS A 116 1.20 12.55 -12.34
C LYS A 116 1.42 11.07 -12.68
N THR A 117 0.50 10.19 -12.31
CA THR A 117 0.60 8.76 -12.64
C THR A 117 0.15 8.43 -14.06
N VAL A 118 -0.57 9.35 -14.73
CA VAL A 118 -1.05 9.14 -16.09
C VAL A 118 0.10 9.32 -17.08
N VAL A 119 0.39 8.29 -17.87
CA VAL A 119 1.44 8.29 -18.88
C VAL A 119 0.81 8.25 -20.27
N LEU A 120 1.13 9.26 -21.11
CA LEU A 120 0.68 9.31 -22.49
C LEU A 120 1.57 8.43 -23.36
N LEU A 121 1.09 7.22 -23.71
CA LEU A 121 1.86 6.28 -24.54
C LEU A 121 1.75 6.55 -26.03
N LYS A 122 0.61 7.13 -26.49
CA LYS A 122 0.33 7.38 -27.90
C LYS A 122 -0.68 8.54 -28.03
N ASN A 123 -0.46 9.45 -28.95
CA ASN A 123 -1.37 10.55 -29.25
C ASN A 123 -1.33 10.87 -30.75
N GLU A 124 -1.97 10.03 -31.56
CA GLU A 124 -2.06 10.24 -33.01
C GLU A 124 -2.96 11.44 -33.33
N ASN A 125 -2.55 12.22 -34.29
CA ASN A 125 -3.26 13.42 -34.75
C ASN A 125 -3.56 14.45 -33.64
N ASN A 126 -2.76 14.44 -32.56
CA ASN A 126 -2.97 15.33 -31.41
C ASN A 126 -4.40 15.29 -30.86
N MET A 127 -5.00 14.07 -30.78
CA MET A 127 -6.34 13.86 -30.27
C MET A 127 -6.49 14.31 -28.81
N LEU A 128 -5.44 14.16 -28.02
CA LEU A 128 -5.40 14.59 -26.63
C LEU A 128 -4.58 15.89 -26.47
N PRO A 129 -4.99 16.80 -25.57
CA PRO A 129 -6.19 16.74 -24.73
C PRO A 129 -7.49 16.89 -25.55
N LEU A 130 -8.55 16.25 -25.08
CA LEU A 130 -9.86 16.35 -25.73
C LEU A 130 -10.34 17.81 -25.74
N SER A 131 -10.90 18.25 -26.89
CA SER A 131 -11.46 19.59 -27.00
C SER A 131 -12.68 19.76 -26.07
N ARG A 132 -12.73 20.87 -25.35
CA ARG A 132 -13.91 21.25 -24.56
C ARG A 132 -15.15 21.58 -25.42
N SER A 133 -15.00 21.66 -26.74
CA SER A 133 -16.12 21.85 -27.68
C SER A 133 -16.83 20.54 -28.03
N ILE A 134 -16.37 19.39 -27.52
CA ILE A 134 -17.05 18.11 -27.75
C ILE A 134 -18.47 18.18 -27.22
N ARG A 135 -19.42 17.79 -28.08
CA ARG A 135 -20.88 17.81 -27.78
C ARG A 135 -21.39 16.44 -27.35
N LYS A 136 -20.74 15.38 -27.77
CA LYS A 136 -21.11 14.01 -27.45
C LYS A 136 -19.86 13.18 -27.23
N ILE A 137 -19.88 12.37 -26.20
CA ILE A 137 -18.80 11.42 -25.87
C ILE A 137 -19.43 10.10 -25.40
N ALA A 138 -18.86 8.98 -25.82
CA ALA A 138 -19.21 7.65 -25.32
C ALA A 138 -18.10 7.17 -24.39
N VAL A 139 -18.46 6.75 -23.19
CA VAL A 139 -17.55 6.14 -22.22
C VAL A 139 -17.93 4.67 -22.10
N LEU A 140 -17.06 3.78 -22.58
CA LEU A 140 -17.36 2.36 -22.74
C LEU A 140 -16.43 1.52 -21.83
N GLY A 141 -16.94 0.35 -21.45
CA GLY A 141 -16.21 -0.65 -20.69
C GLY A 141 -16.69 -0.83 -19.25
N PRO A 142 -16.27 -1.92 -18.59
CA PRO A 142 -16.76 -2.30 -17.26
C PRO A 142 -16.47 -1.23 -16.18
N ASN A 143 -15.39 -0.49 -16.32
CA ASN A 143 -14.97 0.54 -15.38
C ASN A 143 -15.46 1.95 -15.72
N ALA A 144 -16.30 2.11 -16.76
CA ALA A 144 -16.75 3.42 -17.22
C ALA A 144 -17.50 4.20 -16.13
N ASN A 145 -18.32 3.52 -15.35
CA ASN A 145 -19.11 4.10 -14.26
C ASN A 145 -19.00 3.28 -12.96
N LEU A 146 -17.83 2.74 -12.70
CA LEU A 146 -17.52 2.00 -11.48
C LEU A 146 -16.39 2.72 -10.75
N PRO A 147 -16.52 3.03 -9.45
CA PRO A 147 -15.40 3.53 -8.67
C PRO A 147 -14.34 2.45 -8.52
N VAL A 148 -13.13 2.71 -8.99
CA VAL A 148 -11.99 1.79 -8.86
C VAL A 148 -11.13 2.27 -7.71
N MET A 149 -11.30 1.63 -6.56
CA MET A 149 -10.64 2.03 -5.31
C MET A 149 -9.29 1.37 -5.08
N GLY A 150 -8.95 0.35 -5.86
CA GLY A 150 -7.75 -0.47 -5.64
C GLY A 150 -7.99 -1.63 -4.68
N ASP A 151 -6.92 -2.36 -4.41
CA ASP A 151 -6.94 -3.49 -3.47
C ASP A 151 -6.74 -3.01 -2.03
N TYR A 152 -7.21 -3.77 -1.05
CA TYR A 152 -7.18 -3.45 0.38
C TYR A 152 -7.90 -2.17 0.82
N CYS A 153 -8.68 -1.54 -0.04
CA CYS A 153 -9.49 -0.43 0.41
C CYS A 153 -10.84 -0.90 0.95
N MET A 154 -11.28 -0.27 2.03
CA MET A 154 -12.64 -0.42 2.54
C MET A 154 -13.58 0.43 1.69
N GLU A 155 -14.87 0.09 1.69
CA GLU A 155 -15.87 1.00 1.12
C GLU A 155 -15.77 2.36 1.81
N PRO A 156 -15.54 3.45 1.07
CA PRO A 156 -15.45 4.76 1.67
C PRO A 156 -16.84 5.22 2.13
N ASP A 157 -16.90 5.97 3.19
CA ASP A 157 -18.08 6.70 3.65
C ASP A 157 -18.33 8.01 2.86
N TYR A 158 -17.56 8.23 1.81
CA TYR A 158 -17.68 9.38 0.89
C TYR A 158 -17.86 8.90 -0.55
N HIS A 159 -18.42 9.78 -1.38
CA HIS A 159 -18.61 9.49 -2.80
C HIS A 159 -17.26 9.42 -3.54
N ALA A 160 -16.98 8.27 -4.15
CA ALA A 160 -15.81 8.09 -5.02
C ALA A 160 -16.19 8.42 -6.47
N VAL A 161 -15.55 9.43 -7.03
CA VAL A 161 -15.84 9.92 -8.38
C VAL A 161 -15.46 8.88 -9.43
N THR A 162 -16.40 8.50 -10.29
CA THR A 162 -16.14 7.58 -11.40
C THR A 162 -15.50 8.30 -12.59
N LEU A 163 -14.92 7.54 -13.53
CA LEU A 163 -14.39 8.11 -14.79
C LEU A 163 -15.46 8.89 -15.55
N LEU A 164 -16.67 8.35 -15.64
CA LEU A 164 -17.80 8.99 -16.28
C LEU A 164 -18.16 10.33 -15.64
N GLU A 165 -18.23 10.36 -14.32
CA GLU A 165 -18.55 11.58 -13.56
C GLU A 165 -17.47 12.65 -13.74
N GLY A 166 -16.20 12.27 -13.65
CA GLY A 166 -15.07 13.19 -13.85
C GLY A 166 -15.06 13.77 -15.26
N ILE A 167 -15.36 12.97 -16.30
CA ILE A 167 -15.47 13.46 -17.68
C ILE A 167 -16.63 14.45 -17.82
N ARG A 168 -17.79 14.15 -17.24
CA ARG A 168 -18.96 15.06 -17.24
C ARG A 168 -18.62 16.40 -16.60
N GLU A 169 -18.00 16.37 -15.45
CA GLU A 169 -17.61 17.57 -14.71
C GLU A 169 -16.62 18.43 -15.50
N VAL A 170 -15.55 17.84 -16.01
CA VAL A 170 -14.49 18.58 -16.72
C VAL A 170 -14.96 19.15 -18.05
N LEU A 171 -15.80 18.43 -18.80
CA LEU A 171 -16.30 18.86 -20.10
C LEU A 171 -17.54 19.73 -19.99
N GLY A 172 -18.23 19.75 -18.85
CA GLY A 172 -19.52 20.42 -18.70
C GLY A 172 -20.61 19.85 -19.62
N VAL A 173 -20.52 18.56 -19.95
CA VAL A 173 -21.49 17.89 -20.88
C VAL A 173 -22.66 17.43 -20.07
N PRO A 174 -23.94 17.76 -20.52
CA PRO A 174 -25.14 17.25 -19.90
C PRO A 174 -25.16 15.72 -19.82
N ALA A 175 -25.81 15.18 -18.80
CA ALA A 175 -25.84 13.73 -18.54
C ALA A 175 -26.41 12.92 -19.71
N GLU A 176 -27.38 13.47 -20.42
CA GLU A 176 -27.99 12.86 -21.60
C GLU A 176 -27.06 12.74 -22.81
N ASN A 177 -25.98 13.48 -22.85
CA ASN A 177 -25.01 13.45 -23.94
C ASN A 177 -23.84 12.51 -23.68
N VAL A 178 -23.86 11.76 -22.60
CA VAL A 178 -22.83 10.77 -22.23
C VAL A 178 -23.49 9.39 -22.15
N GLU A 179 -23.19 8.54 -23.11
CA GLU A 179 -23.70 7.18 -23.16
C GLU A 179 -22.67 6.22 -22.53
N THR A 180 -23.15 5.35 -21.66
CA THR A 180 -22.36 4.26 -21.10
C THR A 180 -22.87 2.92 -21.59
N ALA A 181 -21.98 2.05 -22.03
CA ALA A 181 -22.28 0.66 -22.30
C ALA A 181 -21.42 -0.21 -21.39
N ALA A 182 -22.02 -0.65 -20.31
CA ALA A 182 -21.32 -1.49 -19.31
C ALA A 182 -20.86 -2.84 -19.86
N ASN A 183 -21.44 -3.33 -20.97
CA ASN A 183 -21.19 -4.66 -21.54
C ASN A 183 -20.90 -4.64 -23.05
N ALA A 184 -20.34 -3.56 -23.58
CA ALA A 184 -19.86 -3.60 -24.96
C ALA A 184 -18.65 -4.54 -25.03
N SER A 185 -18.85 -5.79 -25.47
CA SER A 185 -17.75 -6.61 -25.94
C SER A 185 -17.08 -5.86 -27.08
N LEU A 186 -15.79 -5.56 -26.93
CA LEU A 186 -15.00 -5.07 -28.05
C LEU A 186 -15.07 -6.15 -29.13
N PRO A 187 -15.30 -5.80 -30.41
CA PRO A 187 -15.16 -6.77 -31.48
C PRO A 187 -13.74 -7.33 -31.42
N GLU A 188 -13.62 -8.66 -31.51
CA GLU A 188 -12.32 -9.32 -31.65
C GLU A 188 -11.60 -8.71 -32.87
N ILE A 189 -10.39 -8.18 -32.61
CA ILE A 189 -9.52 -7.64 -33.66
C ILE A 189 -8.81 -8.79 -34.34
#